data_c163ceab467edf40e9b68b1ed643c941
#
_entry.id   c163ceab467edf40e9b68b1ed643c941
#
_cell.length_a   1.000
_cell.length_b   1.000
_cell.length_c   1.000
_cell.angle_alpha   90.00
_cell.angle_beta   90.00
_cell.angle_gamma   90.00
#
_symmetry.space_group_name_H-M   'P 1'
#
loop_
_entity.id
_entity.type
_entity.pdbx_description
1 polymer ?
#
loop_
_entity_poly.entity_id
_entity_poly.type
_entity_poly.pdbx_seq_one_letter_code
_entity_poly.pdbx_strand_id
1 'polypeptide(L)'
;MRILRLASWLFLLAPPLFASPEALDTARSTVKEWAAAEKAISREAAEWSGRKVLLQDLIEVAQQRIDRLQSELEKGQDSLSASDEARAKLLDREEAVAEESEQLEGFLAELEARLQSLRPQLPEPLEEELAPVYQRIPSDPAKTTLALGERMRTAVSLLAKIRQFDGKLTLAESLKTLPGSEATASVRTLYIGLGQAYYLAPEDAGYGSPGPGGWVWQSAPELRKAIQEVIALAEGGAMEPKFVDLPVALAGTEGGAK
;
A
#
# COMPACT_ATOMS: atom_id res chain seq x y z
N MET A 1 -67.41 -78.60 38.19
CA MET A 1 -68.80 -78.99 38.45
C MET A 1 -69.53 -78.98 37.13
N ARG A 2 -69.75 -80.08 36.49
CA ARG A 2 -71.04 -80.75 36.44
C ARG A 2 -72.09 -79.85 35.78
N ILE A 3 -72.77 -80.15 34.65
CA ILE A 3 -73.61 -81.31 34.23
C ILE A 3 -74.00 -81.08 32.80
N LEU A 4 -73.78 -81.86 31.80
CA LEU A 4 -74.55 -83.04 31.34
C LEU A 4 -75.84 -82.67 30.54
N ARG A 5 -75.81 -83.11 29.28
CA ARG A 5 -76.85 -83.81 28.49
C ARG A 5 -78.14 -82.97 28.07
N LEU A 6 -78.44 -82.93 26.77
CA LEU A 6 -79.23 -83.98 26.16
C LEU A 6 -79.31 -83.74 24.64
N ALA A 7 -79.29 -84.81 23.95
CA ALA A 7 -79.54 -85.10 22.56
C ALA A 7 -80.94 -84.70 22.14
N SER A 8 -81.06 -84.18 20.91
CA SER A 8 -82.31 -84.46 20.17
C SER A 8 -81.97 -84.46 18.68
N TRP A 9 -82.12 -85.59 18.14
CA TRP A 9 -82.18 -85.86 16.68
C TRP A 9 -83.32 -85.16 16.07
N LEU A 10 -83.11 -84.34 15.05
CA LEU A 10 -84.07 -84.00 14.05
C LEU A 10 -83.41 -84.11 12.67
N PHE A 11 -83.66 -85.32 12.13
CA PHE A 11 -83.41 -85.59 10.70
C PHE A 11 -84.45 -84.83 9.91
N LEU A 12 -84.08 -83.67 9.39
CA LEU A 12 -84.97 -82.95 8.43
C LEU A 12 -84.45 -83.26 7.05
N LEU A 13 -85.25 -83.99 6.30
CA LEU A 13 -85.12 -84.32 4.89
C LEU A 13 -84.96 -83.01 4.12
N ALA A 14 -83.70 -82.70 3.73
CA ALA A 14 -83.45 -81.64 2.76
C ALA A 14 -83.78 -82.17 1.36
N PRO A 15 -84.68 -81.51 0.60
CA PRO A 15 -84.83 -81.90 -0.79
C PRO A 15 -83.56 -81.70 -1.56
N PRO A 16 -83.26 -82.55 -2.53
CA PRO A 16 -82.13 -82.30 -3.38
C PRO A 16 -82.36 -81.00 -4.16
N LEU A 17 -81.62 -79.97 -3.81
CA LEU A 17 -81.53 -78.76 -4.64
C LEU A 17 -80.87 -79.13 -5.96
N PHE A 18 -81.72 -79.55 -6.91
CA PHE A 18 -81.31 -79.54 -8.30
C PHE A 18 -81.12 -78.04 -8.68
N ALA A 19 -79.87 -77.54 -8.54
CA ALA A 19 -79.53 -76.23 -9.05
C ALA A 19 -79.82 -76.22 -10.56
N SER A 20 -80.78 -75.42 -10.97
CA SER A 20 -81.10 -75.26 -12.36
C SER A 20 -79.79 -74.84 -13.16
N PRO A 21 -79.57 -75.30 -14.35
CA PRO A 21 -78.38 -74.97 -15.13
C PRO A 21 -78.18 -73.44 -15.24
N GLU A 22 -79.26 -72.66 -15.24
CA GLU A 22 -79.24 -71.18 -15.23
C GLU A 22 -78.66 -70.62 -13.95
N ALA A 23 -78.92 -71.16 -12.78
CA ALA A 23 -78.38 -70.72 -11.51
C ALA A 23 -76.88 -70.99 -11.38
N LEU A 24 -76.41 -72.10 -12.00
CA LEU A 24 -75.02 -72.46 -12.08
C LEU A 24 -74.24 -71.52 -13.03
N ASP A 25 -74.85 -71.11 -14.17
CA ASP A 25 -74.20 -70.19 -15.12
C ASP A 25 -74.16 -68.76 -14.57
N THR A 26 -75.28 -68.34 -13.85
CA THR A 26 -75.28 -67.08 -13.16
C THR A 26 -74.25 -67.00 -12.05
N ALA A 27 -74.05 -68.07 -11.27
CA ALA A 27 -73.05 -68.18 -10.24
C ALA A 27 -71.62 -68.15 -10.85
N ARG A 28 -71.42 -68.82 -11.97
CA ARG A 28 -70.11 -68.77 -12.73
C ARG A 28 -69.79 -67.37 -13.29
N SER A 29 -70.81 -66.64 -13.81
CA SER A 29 -70.60 -65.26 -14.29
C SER A 29 -70.27 -64.32 -13.17
N THR A 30 -70.98 -64.40 -12.03
CA THR A 30 -70.71 -63.59 -10.84
C THR A 30 -69.31 -63.85 -10.28
N VAL A 31 -68.87 -65.10 -10.20
CA VAL A 31 -67.52 -65.47 -9.76
C VAL A 31 -66.49 -64.95 -10.75
N LYS A 32 -66.71 -65.01 -12.07
CA LYS A 32 -65.82 -64.42 -13.06
C LYS A 32 -65.75 -62.87 -12.94
N GLU A 33 -66.87 -62.21 -12.74
CA GLU A 33 -66.90 -60.75 -12.52
C GLU A 33 -66.23 -60.39 -11.25
N TRP A 34 -66.46 -61.11 -10.17
CA TRP A 34 -65.76 -60.92 -8.90
C TRP A 34 -64.21 -61.10 -9.06
N ALA A 35 -63.75 -62.16 -9.71
CA ALA A 35 -62.38 -62.43 -9.96
C ALA A 35 -61.75 -61.36 -10.88
N ALA A 36 -62.50 -60.83 -11.85
CA ALA A 36 -62.00 -59.73 -12.68
C ALA A 36 -61.94 -58.41 -11.91
N ALA A 37 -62.91 -58.13 -11.02
CA ALA A 37 -62.88 -56.98 -10.13
C ALA A 37 -61.64 -57.03 -9.15
N GLU A 38 -61.43 -58.20 -8.50
CA GLU A 38 -60.36 -58.42 -7.58
C GLU A 38 -58.94 -58.29 -8.28
N LYS A 39 -58.83 -58.78 -9.51
CA LYS A 39 -57.65 -58.60 -10.33
C LYS A 39 -57.45 -57.15 -10.73
N ALA A 40 -58.50 -56.38 -11.01
CA ALA A 40 -58.42 -54.97 -11.31
C ALA A 40 -57.97 -54.17 -10.06
N ILE A 41 -58.62 -54.43 -8.90
CA ILE A 41 -58.22 -53.80 -7.63
C ILE A 41 -56.73 -54.12 -7.28
N SER A 42 -56.30 -55.40 -7.41
CA SER A 42 -54.94 -55.80 -7.14
C SER A 42 -53.93 -55.09 -8.08
N ARG A 43 -54.29 -54.92 -9.36
CA ARG A 43 -53.45 -54.17 -10.32
C ARG A 43 -53.35 -52.73 -9.95
N GLU A 44 -54.50 -52.09 -9.68
CA GLU A 44 -54.55 -50.67 -9.30
C GLU A 44 -53.80 -50.41 -8.00
N ALA A 45 -53.91 -51.29 -6.99
CA ALA A 45 -53.16 -51.21 -5.77
C ALA A 45 -51.62 -51.37 -5.97
N ALA A 46 -51.22 -52.28 -6.88
CA ALA A 46 -49.81 -52.43 -7.23
C ALA A 46 -49.27 -51.20 -7.99
N GLU A 47 -50.01 -50.67 -8.96
CA GLU A 47 -49.67 -49.43 -9.70
C GLU A 47 -49.61 -48.24 -8.77
N TRP A 48 -50.59 -48.10 -7.85
CA TRP A 48 -50.59 -47.04 -6.84
C TRP A 48 -49.39 -47.14 -5.91
N SER A 49 -49.05 -48.32 -5.44
CA SER A 49 -47.88 -48.57 -4.60
C SER A 49 -46.58 -48.13 -5.34
N GLY A 50 -46.43 -48.52 -6.60
CA GLY A 50 -45.28 -48.11 -7.43
C GLY A 50 -45.21 -46.61 -7.63
N ARG A 51 -46.34 -45.97 -7.97
CA ARG A 51 -46.42 -44.49 -8.11
C ARG A 51 -46.12 -43.76 -6.81
N LYS A 52 -46.61 -44.28 -5.67
CA LYS A 52 -46.35 -43.69 -4.37
C LYS A 52 -44.85 -43.67 -4.03
N VAL A 53 -44.12 -44.77 -4.26
CA VAL A 53 -42.67 -44.84 -4.07
C VAL A 53 -41.96 -43.84 -4.98
N LEU A 54 -42.30 -43.82 -6.27
CA LEU A 54 -41.68 -42.87 -7.22
C LEU A 54 -41.94 -41.41 -6.82
N LEU A 55 -43.14 -41.09 -6.37
CA LEU A 55 -43.48 -39.72 -5.91
C LEU A 55 -42.71 -39.37 -4.63
N GLN A 56 -42.53 -40.31 -3.72
CA GLN A 56 -41.74 -40.12 -2.51
C GLN A 56 -40.28 -39.82 -2.86
N ASP A 57 -39.67 -40.61 -3.78
CA ASP A 57 -38.32 -40.42 -4.23
C ASP A 57 -38.14 -39.04 -4.93
N LEU A 58 -39.12 -38.65 -5.76
CA LEU A 58 -39.10 -37.32 -6.40
C LEU A 58 -39.19 -36.17 -5.41
N ILE A 59 -40.02 -36.32 -4.36
CA ILE A 59 -40.11 -35.34 -3.29
C ILE A 59 -38.78 -35.24 -2.55
N GLU A 60 -38.15 -36.36 -2.23
CA GLU A 60 -36.83 -36.37 -1.55
C GLU A 60 -35.76 -35.68 -2.41
N VAL A 61 -35.68 -36.00 -3.70
CA VAL A 61 -34.74 -35.35 -4.64
C VAL A 61 -35.04 -33.86 -4.75
N ALA A 62 -36.31 -33.47 -4.84
CA ALA A 62 -36.69 -32.06 -4.89
C ALA A 62 -36.30 -31.31 -3.60
N GLN A 63 -36.52 -31.95 -2.44
CA GLN A 63 -36.10 -31.37 -1.17
C GLN A 63 -34.58 -31.16 -1.08
N GLN A 64 -33.78 -32.20 -1.42
CA GLN A 64 -32.35 -32.11 -1.46
C GLN A 64 -31.86 -31.00 -2.41
N ARG A 65 -32.55 -30.79 -3.53
CA ARG A 65 -32.24 -29.73 -4.47
C ARG A 65 -32.55 -28.34 -3.89
N ILE A 66 -33.66 -28.19 -3.16
CA ILE A 66 -34.03 -26.95 -2.47
C ILE A 66 -32.96 -26.62 -1.42
N ASP A 67 -32.61 -27.57 -0.57
CA ASP A 67 -31.59 -27.39 0.50
C ASP A 67 -30.22 -26.97 -0.09
N ARG A 68 -29.83 -27.61 -1.18
CA ARG A 68 -28.61 -27.26 -1.90
C ARG A 68 -28.64 -25.84 -2.46
N LEU A 69 -29.73 -25.47 -3.14
CA LEU A 69 -29.88 -24.13 -3.71
C LEU A 69 -29.92 -23.04 -2.62
N GLN A 70 -30.54 -23.32 -1.49
CA GLN A 70 -30.53 -22.41 -0.33
C GLN A 70 -29.10 -22.21 0.19
N SER A 71 -28.34 -23.28 0.37
CA SER A 71 -26.94 -23.21 0.80
C SER A 71 -26.05 -22.46 -0.22
N GLU A 72 -26.26 -22.67 -1.52
CA GLU A 72 -25.55 -21.92 -2.57
C GLU A 72 -25.92 -20.42 -2.55
N LEU A 73 -27.16 -20.10 -2.28
CA LEU A 73 -27.65 -18.72 -2.19
C LEU A 73 -27.06 -18.01 -0.96
N GLU A 74 -27.06 -18.65 0.21
CA GLU A 74 -26.43 -18.13 1.42
C GLU A 74 -24.93 -17.84 1.20
N LYS A 75 -24.18 -18.81 0.64
CA LYS A 75 -22.76 -18.63 0.30
C LYS A 75 -22.54 -17.49 -0.70
N GLY A 76 -23.44 -17.35 -1.67
CA GLY A 76 -23.41 -16.25 -2.62
C GLY A 76 -23.61 -14.90 -1.95
N GLN A 77 -24.56 -14.80 -1.02
CA GLN A 77 -24.83 -13.57 -0.26
C GLN A 77 -23.66 -13.21 0.65
N ASP A 78 -23.08 -14.18 1.37
CA ASP A 78 -21.90 -13.97 2.22
C ASP A 78 -20.71 -13.49 1.40
N SER A 79 -20.50 -14.08 0.22
CA SER A 79 -19.41 -13.68 -0.68
C SER A 79 -19.60 -12.27 -1.23
N LEU A 80 -20.83 -11.88 -1.56
CA LEU A 80 -21.16 -10.51 -1.99
C LEU A 80 -20.90 -9.50 -0.86
N SER A 81 -21.39 -9.80 0.35
CA SER A 81 -21.18 -8.95 1.52
C SER A 81 -19.70 -8.76 1.83
N ALA A 82 -18.91 -9.84 1.83
CA ALA A 82 -17.45 -9.77 2.04
C ALA A 82 -16.74 -8.96 0.93
N SER A 83 -17.21 -9.08 -0.31
CA SER A 83 -16.68 -8.29 -1.43
C SER A 83 -16.99 -6.81 -1.30
N ASP A 84 -18.21 -6.46 -0.89
CA ASP A 84 -18.63 -5.08 -0.68
C ASP A 84 -17.87 -4.43 0.49
N GLU A 85 -17.65 -5.16 1.59
CA GLU A 85 -16.81 -4.70 2.69
C GLU A 85 -15.34 -4.49 2.27
N ALA A 86 -14.79 -5.40 1.48
CA ALA A 86 -13.42 -5.27 0.98
C ALA A 86 -13.30 -4.05 0.05
N ARG A 87 -14.30 -3.82 -0.80
CA ARG A 87 -14.36 -2.65 -1.68
C ARG A 87 -14.46 -1.34 -0.89
N ALA A 88 -15.30 -1.27 0.12
CA ALA A 88 -15.41 -0.11 0.99
C ALA A 88 -14.07 0.22 1.66
N LYS A 89 -13.40 -0.78 2.24
CA LYS A 89 -12.07 -0.61 2.84
C LYS A 89 -10.99 -0.14 1.84
N LEU A 90 -11.08 -0.57 0.58
CA LEU A 90 -10.14 -0.12 -0.45
C LEU A 90 -10.39 1.33 -0.84
N LEU A 91 -11.65 1.76 -0.93
CA LEU A 91 -12.01 3.16 -1.19
C LEU A 91 -11.55 4.09 -0.05
N ASP A 92 -11.80 3.71 1.20
CA ASP A 92 -11.34 4.46 2.37
C ASP A 92 -9.80 4.59 2.38
N ARG A 93 -9.11 3.51 1.99
CA ARG A 93 -7.65 3.53 1.92
C ARG A 93 -7.13 4.37 0.75
N GLU A 94 -7.82 4.35 -0.38
CA GLU A 94 -7.48 5.18 -1.54
C GLU A 94 -7.61 6.67 -1.20
N GLU A 95 -8.69 7.06 -0.51
CA GLU A 95 -8.91 8.42 -0.04
C GLU A 95 -7.82 8.86 0.95
N ALA A 96 -7.50 8.03 1.95
CA ALA A 96 -6.43 8.32 2.91
C ALA A 96 -5.05 8.49 2.22
N VAL A 97 -4.72 7.63 1.27
CA VAL A 97 -3.46 7.74 0.50
C VAL A 97 -3.44 9.00 -0.38
N ALA A 98 -4.59 9.40 -0.93
CA ALA A 98 -4.69 10.64 -1.72
C ALA A 98 -4.43 11.88 -0.85
N GLU A 99 -5.05 11.95 0.35
CA GLU A 99 -4.81 13.02 1.31
C GLU A 99 -3.34 13.08 1.79
N GLU A 100 -2.76 11.94 2.14
CA GLU A 100 -1.35 11.87 2.54
C GLU A 100 -0.41 12.32 1.40
N SER A 101 -0.74 11.97 0.15
CA SER A 101 0.03 12.37 -1.02
C SER A 101 -0.01 13.88 -1.24
N GLU A 102 -1.18 14.51 -1.10
CA GLU A 102 -1.36 15.96 -1.21
C GLU A 102 -0.56 16.72 -0.14
N GLN A 103 -0.60 16.26 1.11
CA GLN A 103 0.19 16.83 2.20
C GLN A 103 1.70 16.73 1.92
N LEU A 104 2.14 15.57 1.42
CA LEU A 104 3.53 15.33 1.08
C LEU A 104 3.99 16.19 -0.11
N GLU A 105 3.14 16.39 -1.11
CA GLU A 105 3.40 17.31 -2.24
C GLU A 105 3.58 18.76 -1.76
N GLY A 106 2.73 19.22 -0.86
CA GLY A 106 2.84 20.53 -0.24
C GLY A 106 4.14 20.72 0.53
N PHE A 107 4.48 19.77 1.39
CA PHE A 107 5.74 19.78 2.13
C PHE A 107 6.96 19.77 1.21
N LEU A 108 6.93 18.92 0.17
CA LEU A 108 8.03 18.83 -0.78
C LEU A 108 8.22 20.13 -1.58
N ALA A 109 7.13 20.79 -1.99
CA ALA A 109 7.19 22.07 -2.66
C ALA A 109 7.84 23.15 -1.78
N GLU A 110 7.51 23.19 -0.49
CA GLU A 110 8.14 24.10 0.47
C GLU A 110 9.63 23.80 0.64
N LEU A 111 10.00 22.51 0.75
CA LEU A 111 11.39 22.08 0.85
C LEU A 111 12.19 22.47 -0.41
N GLU A 112 11.64 22.23 -1.59
CA GLU A 112 12.27 22.61 -2.87
C GLU A 112 12.49 24.13 -2.94
N ALA A 113 11.52 24.93 -2.53
CA ALA A 113 11.65 26.38 -2.47
C ALA A 113 12.78 26.84 -1.51
N ARG A 114 12.87 26.20 -0.34
CA ARG A 114 13.97 26.45 0.61
C ARG A 114 15.32 26.06 0.05
N LEU A 115 15.42 24.92 -0.63
CA LEU A 115 16.66 24.48 -1.28
C LEU A 115 17.09 25.47 -2.37
N GLN A 116 16.16 25.98 -3.16
CA GLN A 116 16.44 27.02 -4.15
C GLN A 116 16.95 28.32 -3.51
N SER A 117 16.37 28.74 -2.39
CA SER A 117 16.81 29.95 -1.66
C SER A 117 18.18 29.80 -0.99
N LEU A 118 18.58 28.58 -0.66
CA LEU A 118 19.90 28.30 -0.10
C LEU A 118 21.03 28.29 -1.15
N ARG A 119 20.68 28.11 -2.43
CA ARG A 119 21.67 27.97 -3.50
C ARG A 119 22.72 29.09 -3.55
N PRO A 120 22.37 30.39 -3.44
CA PRO A 120 23.36 31.46 -3.46
C PRO A 120 24.33 31.46 -2.27
N GLN A 121 23.95 30.80 -1.16
CA GLN A 121 24.75 30.73 0.05
C GLN A 121 25.72 29.54 0.07
N LEU A 122 25.62 28.64 -0.92
CA LEU A 122 26.52 27.50 -1.01
C LEU A 122 27.90 27.92 -1.42
N PRO A 123 28.97 27.24 -0.90
CA PRO A 123 30.33 27.38 -1.41
C PRO A 123 30.43 27.06 -2.91
N GLU A 124 31.21 27.83 -3.63
CA GLU A 124 31.41 27.69 -5.08
C GLU A 124 31.66 26.23 -5.54
N PRO A 125 32.59 25.47 -4.93
CA PRO A 125 32.83 24.10 -5.35
C PRO A 125 31.62 23.16 -5.11
N LEU A 126 30.82 23.44 -4.09
CA LEU A 126 29.59 22.69 -3.85
C LEU A 126 28.48 23.11 -4.82
N GLU A 127 28.35 24.39 -5.14
CA GLU A 127 27.40 24.87 -6.12
C GLU A 127 27.62 24.25 -7.49
N GLU A 128 28.87 24.20 -7.94
CA GLU A 128 29.26 23.55 -9.20
C GLU A 128 28.93 22.06 -9.21
N GLU A 129 29.20 21.34 -8.12
CA GLU A 129 28.87 19.92 -7.98
C GLU A 129 27.35 19.68 -8.00
N LEU A 130 26.58 20.59 -7.38
CA LEU A 130 25.12 20.46 -7.23
C LEU A 130 24.34 21.03 -8.41
N ALA A 131 24.95 21.84 -9.27
CA ALA A 131 24.27 22.49 -10.41
C ALA A 131 23.42 21.51 -11.25
N PRO A 132 23.92 20.31 -11.66
CA PRO A 132 23.11 19.37 -12.44
C PRO A 132 21.95 18.75 -11.63
N VAL A 133 22.04 18.73 -10.31
CA VAL A 133 20.97 18.21 -9.44
C VAL A 133 19.91 19.28 -9.23
N TYR A 134 20.30 20.54 -9.06
CA TYR A 134 19.38 21.68 -9.00
C TYR A 134 18.53 21.85 -10.26
N GLN A 135 19.06 21.53 -11.44
CA GLN A 135 18.29 21.53 -12.69
C GLN A 135 17.12 20.55 -12.72
N ARG A 136 17.14 19.53 -11.84
CA ARG A 136 16.04 18.55 -11.71
C ARG A 136 14.93 19.00 -10.76
N ILE A 137 15.15 20.07 -10.00
CA ILE A 137 14.11 20.66 -9.17
C ILE A 137 13.15 21.41 -10.09
N PRO A 138 11.83 21.15 -10.05
CA PRO A 138 10.87 21.85 -10.87
C PRO A 138 10.83 23.34 -10.50
N SER A 139 10.78 24.19 -11.52
CA SER A 139 10.63 25.64 -11.31
C SER A 139 9.22 26.00 -10.80
N ASP A 140 8.21 25.22 -11.15
CA ASP A 140 6.84 25.34 -10.68
C ASP A 140 6.36 23.98 -10.16
N PRO A 141 6.37 23.78 -8.83
CA PRO A 141 5.94 22.52 -8.20
C PRO A 141 4.49 22.12 -8.52
N ALA A 142 3.62 23.10 -8.83
CA ALA A 142 2.21 22.85 -9.11
C ALA A 142 1.96 22.38 -10.56
N LYS A 143 2.90 22.60 -11.47
CA LYS A 143 2.75 22.27 -12.91
C LYS A 143 3.68 21.16 -13.36
N THR A 144 4.43 20.58 -12.44
CA THR A 144 5.39 19.53 -12.78
C THR A 144 4.70 18.19 -13.08
N THR A 145 5.25 17.47 -14.05
CA THR A 145 4.83 16.09 -14.36
C THR A 145 5.73 15.05 -13.71
N LEU A 146 6.74 15.50 -12.93
CA LEU A 146 7.65 14.59 -12.24
C LEU A 146 6.94 13.87 -11.12
N ALA A 147 7.18 12.56 -11.02
CA ALA A 147 6.63 11.76 -9.95
C ALA A 147 7.14 12.23 -8.57
N LEU A 148 6.26 12.23 -7.56
CA LEU A 148 6.56 12.66 -6.20
C LEU A 148 7.81 11.97 -5.63
N GLY A 149 7.96 10.66 -5.86
CA GLY A 149 9.12 9.90 -5.41
C GLY A 149 10.44 10.30 -6.08
N GLU A 150 10.41 10.81 -7.31
CA GLU A 150 11.59 11.32 -8.01
C GLU A 150 12.01 12.68 -7.46
N ARG A 151 11.07 13.57 -7.26
CA ARG A 151 11.28 14.88 -6.63
C ARG A 151 11.87 14.72 -5.23
N MET A 152 11.28 13.84 -4.41
CA MET A 152 11.78 13.53 -3.06
C MET A 152 13.22 13.01 -3.09
N ARG A 153 13.53 12.08 -4.00
CA ARG A 153 14.90 11.56 -4.16
C ARG A 153 15.89 12.65 -4.51
N THR A 154 15.52 13.59 -5.37
CA THR A 154 16.33 14.74 -5.74
C THR A 154 16.60 15.64 -4.53
N ALA A 155 15.57 16.00 -3.77
CA ALA A 155 15.70 16.82 -2.56
C ALA A 155 16.57 16.16 -1.49
N VAL A 156 16.36 14.87 -1.22
CA VAL A 156 17.18 14.10 -0.26
C VAL A 156 18.63 14.00 -0.73
N SER A 157 18.88 13.81 -2.03
CA SER A 157 20.24 13.78 -2.58
C SER A 157 20.96 15.11 -2.40
N LEU A 158 20.28 16.23 -2.63
CA LEU A 158 20.83 17.57 -2.38
C LEU A 158 21.20 17.75 -0.91
N LEU A 159 20.27 17.46 -0.01
CA LEU A 159 20.51 17.57 1.44
C LEU A 159 21.67 16.69 1.91
N ALA A 160 21.77 15.47 1.39
CA ALA A 160 22.85 14.56 1.74
C ALA A 160 24.22 15.11 1.31
N LYS A 161 24.33 15.67 0.10
CA LYS A 161 25.56 16.27 -0.41
C LYS A 161 25.94 17.55 0.35
N ILE A 162 24.95 18.41 0.63
CA ILE A 162 25.13 19.62 1.44
C ILE A 162 25.66 19.24 2.84
N ARG A 163 25.04 18.26 3.49
CA ARG A 163 25.48 17.76 4.80
C ARG A 163 26.86 17.11 4.76
N GLN A 164 27.17 16.38 3.68
CA GLN A 164 28.49 15.79 3.50
C GLN A 164 29.58 16.86 3.38
N PHE A 165 29.27 17.94 2.67
CA PHE A 165 30.18 19.08 2.55
C PHE A 165 30.39 19.81 3.89
N ASP A 166 29.30 20.01 4.62
CA ASP A 166 29.29 20.68 5.91
C ASP A 166 30.17 19.94 6.97
N GLY A 167 30.23 18.62 6.87
CA GLY A 167 31.02 17.80 7.80
C GLY A 167 32.52 17.66 7.49
N LYS A 168 33.04 18.38 6.48
CA LYS A 168 34.44 18.22 6.06
C LYS A 168 35.14 19.58 5.81
N LEU A 169 36.45 19.54 5.84
CA LEU A 169 37.30 20.61 5.30
C LEU A 169 37.46 20.40 3.79
N THR A 170 37.20 21.43 3.02
CA THR A 170 37.36 21.38 1.55
C THR A 170 38.28 22.48 1.07
N LEU A 171 39.40 22.09 0.46
CA LEU A 171 40.31 23.01 -0.20
C LEU A 171 39.94 23.09 -1.68
N ALA A 172 39.73 24.31 -2.16
CA ALA A 172 39.45 24.57 -3.57
C ALA A 172 40.48 25.62 -4.09
N GLU A 173 40.87 25.45 -5.34
CA GLU A 173 41.68 26.45 -6.06
C GLU A 173 40.82 27.01 -7.20
N SER A 174 40.69 28.32 -7.24
CA SER A 174 39.91 28.99 -8.26
C SER A 174 40.58 30.30 -8.69
N LEU A 175 40.32 30.71 -9.93
CA LEU A 175 40.72 32.01 -10.42
C LEU A 175 39.69 33.05 -10.01
N LYS A 176 40.10 33.99 -9.16
CA LYS A 176 39.18 35.05 -8.68
C LYS A 176 39.74 36.45 -8.94
N THR A 177 38.86 37.38 -9.21
CA THR A 177 39.17 38.80 -9.16
C THR A 177 39.14 39.25 -7.71
N LEU A 178 40.25 39.74 -7.18
CA LEU A 178 40.35 40.17 -5.79
C LEU A 178 39.64 41.48 -5.54
N PRO A 179 39.07 41.69 -4.35
CA PRO A 179 38.52 43.02 -4.00
C PRO A 179 39.54 44.13 -4.18
N GLY A 180 39.23 45.11 -5.04
CA GLY A 180 40.12 46.22 -5.30
C GLY A 180 41.20 46.04 -6.39
N SER A 181 41.23 44.90 -7.10
CA SER A 181 42.13 44.64 -8.23
C SER A 181 41.31 44.16 -9.44
N GLU A 182 41.71 44.62 -10.65
CA GLU A 182 41.16 44.10 -11.92
C GLU A 182 41.89 42.82 -12.39
N ALA A 183 42.96 42.40 -11.67
CA ALA A 183 43.73 41.22 -12.02
C ALA A 183 43.10 39.95 -11.44
N THR A 184 42.99 38.94 -12.28
CA THR A 184 42.59 37.59 -11.86
C THR A 184 43.79 36.86 -11.29
N ALA A 185 43.71 36.38 -10.06
CA ALA A 185 44.74 35.61 -9.39
C ALA A 185 44.25 34.23 -9.00
N SER A 186 45.17 33.25 -8.96
CA SER A 186 44.88 31.95 -8.36
C SER A 186 44.71 32.11 -6.86
N VAL A 187 43.55 31.75 -6.36
CA VAL A 187 43.19 31.86 -4.96
C VAL A 187 42.89 30.45 -4.42
N ARG A 188 43.62 30.08 -3.36
CA ARG A 188 43.33 28.86 -2.61
C ARG A 188 42.35 29.19 -1.49
N THR A 189 41.23 28.51 -1.45
CA THR A 189 40.17 28.75 -0.47
C THR A 189 39.89 27.47 0.32
N LEU A 190 40.08 27.55 1.62
CA LEU A 190 39.74 26.49 2.55
C LEU A 190 38.35 26.74 3.14
N TYR A 191 37.40 25.87 2.83
CA TYR A 191 36.06 25.90 3.38
C TYR A 191 35.98 25.00 4.62
N ILE A 192 35.46 25.52 5.73
CA ILE A 192 35.13 24.79 6.95
C ILE A 192 33.64 24.60 6.98
N GLY A 193 33.17 23.48 6.41
CA GLY A 193 31.78 23.28 6.19
C GLY A 193 31.10 24.37 5.36
N LEU A 194 29.91 24.75 5.73
CA LEU A 194 29.09 25.78 5.04
C LEU A 194 29.20 27.17 5.69
N GLY A 195 29.79 27.26 6.87
CA GLY A 195 29.72 28.47 7.70
C GLY A 195 30.89 29.44 7.54
N GLN A 196 32.06 28.96 7.15
CA GLN A 196 33.27 29.76 7.16
C GLN A 196 34.25 29.33 6.04
N ALA A 197 34.94 30.29 5.46
CA ALA A 197 36.03 30.03 4.51
C ALA A 197 37.17 31.01 4.73
N TYR A 198 38.38 30.55 4.40
CA TYR A 198 39.61 31.35 4.41
C TYR A 198 40.29 31.27 3.06
N TYR A 199 40.66 32.41 2.52
CA TYR A 199 41.34 32.45 1.23
C TYR A 199 42.78 32.95 1.33
N LEU A 200 43.60 32.43 0.47
CA LEU A 200 44.95 32.82 0.29
C LEU A 200 45.25 33.11 -1.19
N ALA A 201 45.52 34.35 -1.51
CA ALA A 201 45.94 34.82 -2.82
C ALA A 201 47.39 35.27 -2.82
N PRO A 202 48.08 35.52 -3.94
CA PRO A 202 49.50 35.95 -4.00
C PRO A 202 49.77 37.18 -3.15
N GLU A 203 48.94 38.19 -3.18
CA GLU A 203 49.14 39.46 -2.48
C GLU A 203 48.11 39.77 -1.37
N ASP A 204 47.07 38.92 -1.22
CA ASP A 204 46.03 39.13 -0.25
C ASP A 204 45.64 37.85 0.47
N ALA A 205 45.06 37.98 1.64
CA ALA A 205 44.49 36.90 2.41
C ALA A 205 43.26 37.41 3.19
N GLY A 206 42.33 36.54 3.52
CA GLY A 206 41.18 36.95 4.26
C GLY A 206 40.23 35.79 4.52
N TYR A 207 39.02 36.13 4.92
CA TYR A 207 38.02 35.16 5.25
C TYR A 207 36.64 35.53 4.68
N GLY A 208 35.75 34.56 4.60
CA GLY A 208 34.41 34.76 4.12
C GLY A 208 33.39 33.94 4.90
N SER A 209 32.16 34.44 4.94
CA SER A 209 31.03 33.77 5.52
C SER A 209 29.81 33.88 4.61
N PRO A 210 28.82 32.94 4.68
CA PRO A 210 27.65 33.00 3.87
C PRO A 210 26.75 34.18 4.28
N GLY A 211 26.26 34.92 3.30
CA GLY A 211 25.29 36.00 3.48
C GLY A 211 24.00 35.72 2.68
N PRO A 212 22.95 36.52 2.84
CA PRO A 212 21.67 36.34 2.14
C PRO A 212 21.78 36.35 0.60
N GLY A 213 22.75 37.10 0.07
CA GLY A 213 22.97 37.24 -1.38
C GLY A 213 24.20 36.46 -1.91
N GLY A 214 24.81 35.64 -1.09
CA GLY A 214 26.02 34.90 -1.42
C GLY A 214 27.13 35.10 -0.39
N TRP A 215 28.34 34.61 -0.67
CA TRP A 215 29.49 34.72 0.23
C TRP A 215 29.99 36.16 0.34
N VAL A 216 30.14 36.64 1.57
CA VAL A 216 30.69 37.95 1.90
C VAL A 216 32.17 37.75 2.30
N TRP A 217 33.06 38.34 1.52
CA TRP A 217 34.51 38.20 1.70
C TRP A 217 35.09 39.47 2.34
N GLN A 218 36.01 39.26 3.28
CA GLN A 218 36.74 40.31 3.99
C GLN A 218 38.23 40.09 3.82
N SER A 219 38.94 41.14 3.37
CA SER A 219 40.39 41.12 3.29
C SER A 219 41.00 41.34 4.69
N ALA A 220 41.97 40.50 5.05
CA ALA A 220 42.67 40.50 6.32
C ALA A 220 44.10 40.00 6.09
N PRO A 221 44.96 40.85 5.49
CA PRO A 221 46.34 40.46 5.12
C PRO A 221 47.20 40.05 6.33
N GLU A 222 46.87 40.55 7.52
CA GLU A 222 47.50 40.20 8.78
C GLU A 222 47.34 38.72 9.15
N LEU A 223 46.29 38.08 8.70
CA LEU A 223 45.99 36.65 8.94
C LEU A 223 46.71 35.72 7.99
N ARG A 224 47.45 36.25 6.99
CA ARG A 224 48.08 35.50 5.91
C ARG A 224 48.89 34.28 6.42
N LYS A 225 49.72 34.48 7.47
CA LYS A 225 50.53 33.41 8.01
C LYS A 225 49.71 32.30 8.64
N ALA A 226 48.69 32.70 9.42
CA ALA A 226 47.79 31.75 10.07
C ALA A 226 46.96 30.94 9.02
N ILE A 227 46.45 31.63 8.00
CA ILE A 227 45.70 30.97 6.90
C ILE A 227 46.62 30.02 6.12
N GLN A 228 47.87 30.44 5.83
CA GLN A 228 48.81 29.58 5.14
C GLN A 228 49.17 28.32 5.93
N GLU A 229 49.31 28.43 7.26
CA GLU A 229 49.52 27.29 8.14
C GLU A 229 48.34 26.32 8.14
N VAL A 230 47.09 26.82 8.20
CA VAL A 230 45.90 25.97 8.19
C VAL A 230 45.69 25.27 6.85
N ILE A 231 45.96 25.97 5.73
CA ILE A 231 45.92 25.35 4.40
C ILE A 231 46.99 24.24 4.30
N ALA A 232 48.20 24.48 4.77
CA ALA A 232 49.24 23.46 4.79
C ALA A 232 48.90 22.24 5.66
N LEU A 233 48.22 22.47 6.80
CA LEU A 233 47.66 21.40 7.64
C LEU A 233 46.59 20.59 6.89
N ALA A 234 45.67 21.27 6.18
CA ALA A 234 44.62 20.63 5.41
C ALA A 234 45.16 19.81 4.22
N GLU A 235 46.27 20.22 3.63
CA GLU A 235 47.03 19.49 2.58
C GLU A 235 47.80 18.29 3.12
N GLY A 236 47.87 18.11 4.45
CA GLY A 236 48.67 17.04 5.08
C GLY A 236 50.17 17.33 5.15
N GLY A 237 50.59 18.58 4.93
CA GLY A 237 51.99 18.99 4.92
C GLY A 237 52.63 19.22 6.31
N ALA A 238 51.83 19.19 7.37
CA ALA A 238 52.35 19.39 8.73
C ALA A 238 52.49 18.07 9.49
N MET A 239 53.62 17.82 10.06
CA MET A 239 53.90 16.60 10.82
C MET A 239 53.34 16.62 12.25
N GLU A 240 53.01 17.77 12.79
CA GLU A 240 52.49 17.91 14.17
C GLU A 240 51.20 18.70 14.21
N PRO A 241 50.20 18.26 14.97
CA PRO A 241 48.96 19.01 15.17
C PRO A 241 49.27 20.31 15.91
N LYS A 242 48.80 21.42 15.36
CA LYS A 242 48.97 22.76 15.90
C LYS A 242 47.62 23.49 15.99
N PHE A 243 47.41 24.25 17.05
CA PHE A 243 46.31 25.17 17.13
C PHE A 243 46.62 26.46 16.42
N VAL A 244 45.71 26.92 15.59
CA VAL A 244 45.83 28.19 14.86
C VAL A 244 44.60 29.04 15.17
N ASP A 245 44.79 30.26 15.62
CA ASP A 245 43.74 31.20 15.91
C ASP A 245 43.30 31.90 14.63
N LEU A 246 42.02 31.74 14.26
CA LEU A 246 41.41 32.38 13.11
C LEU A 246 40.06 33.00 13.52
N PRO A 247 39.72 34.17 12.96
CA PRO A 247 38.42 34.80 13.22
C PRO A 247 37.28 33.96 12.64
N VAL A 248 36.22 33.79 13.41
CA VAL A 248 34.99 33.11 12.98
C VAL A 248 33.87 34.14 12.96
N ALA A 249 33.24 34.33 11.80
CA ALA A 249 32.06 35.14 11.69
C ALA A 249 30.81 34.27 11.96
N LEU A 250 30.15 34.47 13.10
CA LEU A 250 28.87 33.82 13.38
C LEU A 250 27.74 34.65 12.79
N ALA A 251 26.96 34.05 11.91
CA ALA A 251 25.73 34.68 11.39
C ALA A 251 24.78 34.99 12.55
N GLY A 252 24.50 36.27 12.81
CA GLY A 252 23.58 36.70 13.86
C GLY A 252 24.20 37.41 15.08
N THR A 253 25.53 37.56 15.16
CA THR A 253 26.15 38.44 16.16
C THR A 253 26.62 39.75 15.52
N GLU A 254 25.68 40.64 15.21
CA GLU A 254 26.02 42.04 15.14
C GLU A 254 26.24 42.53 16.58
N GLY A 255 27.50 42.83 16.89
CA GLY A 255 27.85 43.60 18.08
C GLY A 255 28.39 42.80 19.27
N GLY A 256 29.71 42.69 19.35
CA GLY A 256 30.35 42.26 20.58
C GLY A 256 31.86 41.94 20.44
N ALA A 257 32.60 42.76 19.72
CA ALA A 257 34.05 42.84 19.99
C ALA A 257 34.29 44.05 20.89
N LYS A 258 34.58 43.82 22.14
CA LYS A 258 35.39 44.67 23.00
C LYS A 258 36.52 43.84 23.57
#